data_912a70d6d23d3ae11ca6ccac95d35285
#
_entry.id   912a70d6d23d3ae11ca6ccac95d35285
#
_cell.length_a   1.000
_cell.length_b   1.000
_cell.length_c   1.000
_cell.angle_alpha   90.00
_cell.angle_beta   90.00
_cell.angle_gamma   90.00
#
_symmetry.space_group_name_H-M   'P 1'
#
loop_
_entity.id
_entity.type
_entity.pdbx_description
1 polymer ?
#
loop_
_entity_poly.entity_id
_entity_poly.type
_entity_poly.pdbx_seq_one_letter_code
_entity_poly.pdbx_strand_id
1 'polypeptide(L)'
;MNIQKLALIFVSLMASAMVHASDLSNKLESSEYVLLMRHTLAPGVGDPANYRRDDCKTQRNLSAEGRLQAVAVGNWLKAQDIKQAHVYSSPWCRCKDTASLLKFGQYQIEPSLASFFDEMHKAKERTQELEAFITEKMKTKGSQALILVTHHVNIFEYMGENIASGDMVLAKVDGRGRMVSYKLIPRPN
;
A
#
# COMPACT_ATOMS: atom_id res chain seq x y z
N MET A 1 51.04 -48.39 28.84
CA MET A 1 50.71 -46.97 29.08
C MET A 1 49.82 -46.50 27.93
N ASN A 2 48.48 -46.60 28.12
CA ASN A 2 47.44 -46.36 27.05
C ASN A 2 47.06 -44.95 27.04
N ILE A 3 47.29 -44.26 25.92
CA ILE A 3 46.82 -42.89 25.67
C ILE A 3 45.50 -43.01 24.92
N GLN A 4 44.39 -42.80 25.62
CA GLN A 4 43.07 -42.70 25.01
C GLN A 4 42.96 -41.36 24.29
N LYS A 5 42.77 -41.42 22.96
CA LYS A 5 42.45 -40.25 22.13
C LYS A 5 40.98 -39.94 22.30
N LEU A 6 40.70 -38.83 23.00
CA LEU A 6 39.34 -38.25 23.12
C LEU A 6 39.05 -37.46 21.86
N ALA A 7 38.21 -38.01 21.00
CA ALA A 7 37.72 -37.32 19.83
C ALA A 7 36.51 -36.43 20.23
N LEU A 8 36.71 -35.10 20.28
CA LEU A 8 35.64 -34.11 20.43
C LEU A 8 34.89 -34.01 19.11
N ILE A 9 33.66 -34.54 19.08
CA ILE A 9 32.72 -34.32 17.98
C ILE A 9 32.05 -32.95 18.23
N PHE A 10 32.45 -31.92 17.46
CA PHE A 10 31.74 -30.65 17.39
C PHE A 10 30.48 -30.87 16.54
N VAL A 11 29.34 -31.08 17.20
CA VAL A 11 28.03 -31.01 16.55
C VAL A 11 27.69 -29.54 16.37
N SER A 12 27.95 -28.99 15.17
CA SER A 12 27.53 -27.67 14.77
C SER A 12 25.99 -27.67 14.58
N LEU A 13 25.28 -27.19 15.59
CA LEU A 13 23.84 -26.96 15.50
C LEU A 13 23.62 -25.75 14.59
N MET A 14 23.43 -25.99 13.29
CA MET A 14 22.91 -24.94 12.38
C MET A 14 21.46 -24.68 12.78
N ALA A 15 21.26 -23.68 13.64
CA ALA A 15 19.94 -23.11 13.86
C ALA A 15 19.51 -22.44 12.56
N SER A 16 18.73 -23.14 11.74
CA SER A 16 18.02 -22.54 10.61
C SER A 16 17.05 -21.53 11.18
N ALA A 17 17.38 -20.24 11.09
CA ALA A 17 16.45 -19.17 11.40
C ALA A 17 15.29 -19.30 10.41
N MET A 18 14.16 -19.85 10.88
CA MET A 18 12.93 -19.83 10.13
C MET A 18 12.52 -18.34 10.03
N VAL A 19 12.73 -17.76 8.86
CA VAL A 19 12.19 -16.44 8.54
C VAL A 19 10.67 -16.61 8.48
N HIS A 20 9.99 -16.25 9.56
CA HIS A 20 8.55 -16.22 9.56
C HIS A 20 8.15 -14.95 8.80
N ALA A 21 7.42 -15.13 7.69
CA ALA A 21 6.74 -14.02 7.02
C ALA A 21 5.86 -13.30 8.06
N SER A 22 5.80 -11.96 8.00
CA SER A 22 4.96 -11.21 8.93
C SER A 22 3.48 -11.53 8.69
N ASP A 23 2.62 -11.33 9.71
CA ASP A 23 1.17 -11.47 9.57
C ASP A 23 0.62 -10.59 8.42
N LEU A 24 1.24 -9.44 8.18
CA LEU A 24 0.88 -8.54 7.09
C LEU A 24 1.21 -9.14 5.72
N SER A 25 2.43 -9.71 5.55
CA SER A 25 2.83 -10.35 4.30
C SER A 25 1.90 -11.52 3.96
N ASN A 26 1.67 -12.43 4.90
CA ASN A 26 0.80 -13.60 4.73
C ASN A 26 -0.62 -13.19 4.28
N LYS A 27 -1.18 -12.13 4.89
CA LYS A 27 -2.49 -11.61 4.50
C LYS A 27 -2.48 -11.02 3.09
N LEU A 28 -1.49 -10.21 2.75
CA LEU A 28 -1.39 -9.59 1.42
C LEU A 28 -1.07 -10.58 0.30
N GLU A 29 -0.48 -11.72 0.60
CA GLU A 29 -0.29 -12.82 -0.35
C GLU A 29 -1.61 -13.54 -0.66
N SER A 30 -2.56 -13.55 0.28
CA SER A 30 -3.86 -14.17 0.06
C SER A 30 -4.73 -13.37 -0.91
N SER A 31 -5.76 -14.02 -1.48
CA SER A 31 -6.75 -13.38 -2.36
C SER A 31 -7.89 -12.67 -1.60
N GLU A 32 -7.73 -12.41 -0.31
CA GLU A 32 -8.74 -11.78 0.52
C GLU A 32 -8.38 -10.37 1.00
N TYR A 33 -7.11 -9.95 0.87
CA TYR A 33 -6.66 -8.68 1.44
C TYR A 33 -6.02 -7.77 0.40
N VAL A 34 -6.34 -6.48 0.50
CA VAL A 34 -5.78 -5.38 -0.27
C VAL A 34 -5.27 -4.30 0.68
N LEU A 35 -4.17 -3.64 0.32
CA LEU A 35 -3.64 -2.51 1.06
C LEU A 35 -4.00 -1.21 0.35
N LEU A 36 -4.91 -0.42 0.94
CA LEU A 36 -5.15 0.95 0.49
C LEU A 36 -4.22 1.89 1.26
N MET A 37 -3.69 2.90 0.59
CA MET A 37 -2.81 3.89 1.18
C MET A 37 -3.25 5.29 0.76
N ARG A 38 -3.41 6.21 1.72
CA ARG A 38 -3.50 7.61 1.41
C ARG A 38 -2.12 8.12 0.96
N HIS A 39 -2.08 8.93 -0.11
CA HIS A 39 -0.84 9.60 -0.50
C HIS A 39 -0.18 10.28 0.71
N THR A 40 1.14 10.36 0.70
CA THR A 40 1.92 10.99 1.77
C THR A 40 1.73 12.50 1.82
N LEU A 41 2.39 13.18 2.74
CA LEU A 41 2.14 14.59 3.06
C LEU A 41 2.24 15.50 1.83
N ALA A 42 1.11 16.07 1.47
CA ALA A 42 0.96 17.15 0.52
C ALA A 42 0.23 18.30 1.24
N PRO A 43 0.92 19.37 1.66
CA PRO A 43 0.32 20.45 2.45
C PRO A 43 -0.84 21.14 1.76
N GLY A 44 -1.83 21.59 2.54
CA GLY A 44 -3.01 22.26 2.06
C GLY A 44 -4.21 21.34 1.81
N VAL A 45 -5.28 21.91 1.30
CA VAL A 45 -6.57 21.24 1.03
C VAL A 45 -6.98 21.51 -0.42
N GLY A 46 -7.52 20.51 -1.11
CA GLY A 46 -7.91 20.61 -2.53
C GLY A 46 -6.70 20.76 -3.46
N ASP A 47 -6.97 21.07 -4.69
CA ASP A 47 -5.99 21.49 -5.69
C ASP A 47 -6.22 22.98 -6.06
N PRO A 48 -5.22 23.70 -6.59
CA PRO A 48 -5.43 25.08 -7.06
C PRO A 48 -6.55 25.16 -8.10
N ALA A 49 -7.24 26.29 -8.16
CA ALA A 49 -8.21 26.54 -9.22
C ALA A 49 -7.53 26.37 -10.60
N ASN A 50 -8.21 25.73 -11.53
CA ASN A 50 -7.71 25.45 -12.90
C ASN A 50 -6.50 24.47 -12.96
N TYR A 51 -6.31 23.64 -11.94
CA TYR A 51 -5.32 22.57 -12.03
C TYR A 51 -5.59 21.63 -13.23
N ARG A 52 -4.54 21.07 -13.77
CA ARG A 52 -4.61 20.06 -14.85
C ARG A 52 -3.96 18.76 -14.38
N ARG A 53 -4.61 17.64 -14.68
CA ARG A 53 -4.09 16.31 -14.26
C ARG A 53 -2.84 15.86 -15.02
N ASP A 54 -2.62 16.39 -16.21
CA ASP A 54 -1.45 16.15 -17.05
C ASP A 54 -0.25 17.05 -16.70
N ASP A 55 -0.47 18.10 -15.89
CA ASP A 55 0.57 19.04 -15.49
C ASP A 55 0.72 19.13 -13.97
N CYS A 56 1.73 18.43 -13.45
CA CYS A 56 2.00 18.39 -12.01
C CYS A 56 2.32 19.77 -11.41
N LYS A 57 2.79 20.74 -12.19
CA LYS A 57 3.10 22.08 -11.70
C LYS A 57 1.86 22.84 -11.27
N THR A 58 0.69 22.45 -11.78
CA THR A 58 -0.60 23.07 -11.46
C THR A 58 -1.31 22.41 -10.28
N GLN A 59 -0.79 21.29 -9.78
CA GLN A 59 -1.41 20.50 -8.73
C GLN A 59 -0.78 20.78 -7.35
N ARG A 60 -1.52 20.43 -6.30
CA ARG A 60 -0.97 20.29 -4.95
C ARG A 60 -0.13 19.01 -4.88
N ASN A 61 1.17 19.17 -4.62
CA ASN A 61 2.15 18.09 -4.68
C ASN A 61 2.71 17.73 -3.29
N LEU A 62 3.45 16.62 -3.22
CA LEU A 62 4.14 16.22 -2.00
C LEU A 62 5.17 17.28 -1.57
N SER A 63 5.25 17.54 -0.27
CA SER A 63 6.37 18.25 0.32
C SER A 63 7.64 17.38 0.31
N ALA A 64 8.79 17.99 0.67
CA ALA A 64 10.02 17.24 0.90
C ALA A 64 9.82 16.17 1.99
N GLU A 65 9.14 16.51 3.07
CA GLU A 65 8.76 15.59 4.14
C GLU A 65 7.86 14.46 3.60
N GLY A 66 6.84 14.78 2.80
CA GLY A 66 5.98 13.76 2.20
C GLY A 66 6.73 12.77 1.31
N ARG A 67 7.76 13.22 0.60
CA ARG A 67 8.65 12.32 -0.17
C ARG A 67 9.45 11.38 0.73
N LEU A 68 9.97 11.88 1.85
CA LEU A 68 10.67 11.06 2.84
C LEU A 68 9.71 10.05 3.49
N GLN A 69 8.50 10.46 3.82
CA GLN A 69 7.46 9.56 4.34
C GLN A 69 7.16 8.42 3.36
N ALA A 70 7.04 8.69 2.06
CA ALA A 70 6.78 7.64 1.06
C ALA A 70 7.93 6.63 1.00
N VAL A 71 9.18 7.09 1.07
CA VAL A 71 10.35 6.20 1.14
C VAL A 71 10.33 5.37 2.43
N ALA A 72 10.03 5.99 3.57
CA ALA A 72 9.95 5.31 4.86
C ALA A 72 8.86 4.22 4.86
N VAL A 73 7.67 4.51 4.30
CA VAL A 73 6.59 3.51 4.13
C VAL A 73 7.06 2.36 3.25
N GLY A 74 7.70 2.63 2.11
CA GLY A 74 8.21 1.59 1.23
C GLY A 74 9.23 0.67 1.90
N ASN A 75 10.16 1.25 2.67
CA ASN A 75 11.15 0.51 3.44
C ASN A 75 10.49 -0.33 4.54
N TRP A 76 9.52 0.25 5.25
CA TRP A 76 8.77 -0.45 6.29
C TRP A 76 7.99 -1.65 5.72
N LEU A 77 7.31 -1.48 4.58
CA LEU A 77 6.60 -2.58 3.91
C LEU A 77 7.54 -3.73 3.54
N LYS A 78 8.75 -3.42 3.05
CA LYS A 78 9.78 -4.44 2.77
C LYS A 78 10.26 -5.13 4.05
N ALA A 79 10.40 -4.39 5.15
CA ALA A 79 10.74 -4.95 6.46
C ALA A 79 9.61 -5.84 7.03
N GLN A 80 8.36 -5.69 6.54
CA GLN A 80 7.26 -6.61 6.79
C GLN A 80 7.27 -7.83 5.84
N ASP A 81 8.39 -8.11 5.21
CA ASP A 81 8.60 -9.22 4.25
C ASP A 81 7.73 -9.16 2.98
N ILE A 82 7.21 -7.99 2.63
CA ILE A 82 6.53 -7.77 1.35
C ILE A 82 7.60 -7.59 0.27
N LYS A 83 7.85 -8.64 -0.50
CA LYS A 83 8.93 -8.67 -1.51
C LYS A 83 8.50 -8.10 -2.86
N GLN A 84 7.24 -8.35 -3.24
CA GLN A 84 6.68 -7.97 -4.53
C GLN A 84 5.26 -7.43 -4.34
N ALA A 85 4.92 -6.41 -5.12
CA ALA A 85 3.59 -5.83 -5.10
C ALA A 85 3.18 -5.32 -6.48
N HIS A 86 1.91 -5.50 -6.81
CA HIS A 86 1.24 -4.72 -7.84
C HIS A 86 0.81 -3.39 -7.23
N VAL A 87 1.44 -2.31 -7.66
CA VAL A 87 1.15 -0.96 -7.16
C VAL A 87 0.31 -0.22 -8.19
N TYR A 88 -0.85 0.25 -7.77
CA TYR A 88 -1.73 1.11 -8.56
C TYR A 88 -1.86 2.47 -7.91
N SER A 89 -1.95 3.50 -8.72
CA SER A 89 -1.98 4.89 -8.27
C SER A 89 -3.13 5.65 -8.90
N SER A 90 -3.77 6.50 -8.11
CA SER A 90 -4.56 7.60 -8.62
C SER A 90 -3.78 8.41 -9.68
N PRO A 91 -4.44 8.99 -10.69
CA PRO A 91 -3.78 9.84 -11.69
C PRO A 91 -3.21 11.16 -11.15
N TRP A 92 -3.46 11.55 -9.90
CA TRP A 92 -2.89 12.75 -9.29
C TRP A 92 -1.40 12.62 -8.98
N CYS A 93 -0.63 13.68 -9.21
CA CYS A 93 0.83 13.66 -9.09
C CYS A 93 1.32 13.27 -7.70
N ARG A 94 0.66 13.73 -6.62
CA ARG A 94 0.97 13.33 -5.24
C ARG A 94 0.83 11.82 -4.99
N CYS A 95 -0.14 11.17 -5.66
CA CYS A 95 -0.28 9.70 -5.57
C CYS A 95 0.77 8.98 -6.43
N LYS A 96 1.02 9.46 -7.65
CA LYS A 96 2.07 8.94 -8.53
C LYS A 96 3.44 9.00 -7.87
N ASP A 97 3.78 10.15 -7.27
CA ASP A 97 5.03 10.33 -6.54
C ASP A 97 5.12 9.39 -5.33
N THR A 98 4.03 9.27 -4.55
CA THR A 98 3.96 8.32 -3.44
C THR A 98 4.23 6.90 -3.94
N ALA A 99 3.48 6.42 -4.94
CA ALA A 99 3.60 5.08 -5.49
C ALA A 99 5.02 4.79 -6.03
N SER A 100 5.62 5.74 -6.74
CA SER A 100 6.99 5.64 -7.24
C SER A 100 8.02 5.51 -6.12
N LEU A 101 7.83 6.26 -5.03
CA LEU A 101 8.75 6.30 -3.89
C LEU A 101 8.64 5.09 -2.95
N LEU A 102 7.57 4.28 -3.02
CA LEU A 102 7.48 2.98 -2.34
C LEU A 102 8.54 1.98 -2.85
N LYS A 103 9.05 2.15 -4.07
CA LYS A 103 10.13 1.32 -4.65
C LYS A 103 9.80 -0.17 -4.77
N PHE A 104 8.57 -0.48 -5.19
CA PHE A 104 8.13 -1.84 -5.58
C PHE A 104 8.17 -2.08 -7.10
N GLY A 105 8.96 -1.34 -7.84
CA GLY A 105 9.04 -1.39 -9.31
C GLY A 105 8.14 -0.35 -9.97
N GLN A 106 7.59 -0.69 -11.13
CA GLN A 106 6.68 0.19 -11.86
C GLN A 106 5.29 0.15 -11.22
N TYR A 107 4.64 1.30 -11.16
CA TYR A 107 3.23 1.41 -10.79
C TYR A 107 2.36 1.64 -12.04
N GLN A 108 1.07 1.34 -11.93
CA GLN A 108 0.09 1.59 -12.98
C GLN A 108 -0.92 2.65 -12.51
N ILE A 109 -1.40 3.46 -13.47
CA ILE A 109 -2.47 4.41 -13.19
C ILE A 109 -3.82 3.70 -13.23
N GLU A 110 -4.62 3.92 -12.19
CA GLU A 110 -5.97 3.38 -12.10
C GLU A 110 -6.99 4.52 -11.88
N PRO A 111 -7.90 4.74 -12.84
CA PRO A 111 -8.88 5.82 -12.77
C PRO A 111 -9.84 5.73 -11.58
N SER A 112 -10.21 4.55 -11.12
CA SER A 112 -11.10 4.37 -9.96
C SER A 112 -10.50 4.86 -8.64
N LEU A 113 -9.15 5.02 -8.59
CA LEU A 113 -8.43 5.63 -7.47
C LEU A 113 -8.42 7.16 -7.49
N ALA A 114 -9.00 7.80 -8.53
CA ALA A 114 -9.05 9.23 -8.68
C ALA A 114 -9.83 9.91 -7.55
N SER A 115 -9.35 11.07 -7.08
CA SER A 115 -10.06 11.87 -6.08
C SER A 115 -11.39 12.37 -6.66
N PHE A 116 -12.44 12.24 -5.88
CA PHE A 116 -13.73 12.88 -6.14
C PHE A 116 -14.03 14.02 -5.15
N PHE A 117 -12.97 14.59 -4.54
CA PHE A 117 -13.11 15.67 -3.55
C PHE A 117 -13.94 16.85 -4.07
N ASP A 118 -13.75 17.25 -5.31
CA ASP A 118 -14.51 18.31 -5.97
C ASP A 118 -15.83 17.83 -6.61
N GLU A 119 -16.11 16.52 -6.56
CA GLU A 119 -17.27 15.88 -7.18
C GLU A 119 -17.93 14.87 -6.22
N MET A 120 -18.19 15.27 -4.97
CA MET A 120 -18.71 14.39 -3.91
C MET A 120 -19.99 13.64 -4.30
N HIS A 121 -20.78 14.19 -5.23
CA HIS A 121 -21.96 13.51 -5.75
C HIS A 121 -21.64 12.21 -6.52
N LYS A 122 -20.40 12.02 -6.95
CA LYS A 122 -19.91 10.79 -7.61
C LYS A 122 -19.34 9.75 -6.65
N ALA A 123 -19.33 10.00 -5.34
CA ALA A 123 -18.67 9.14 -4.35
C ALA A 123 -19.09 7.67 -4.48
N LYS A 124 -20.41 7.40 -4.52
CA LYS A 124 -20.96 6.05 -4.65
C LYS A 124 -20.53 5.36 -5.95
N GLU A 125 -20.59 6.06 -7.09
CA GLU A 125 -20.18 5.53 -8.40
C GLU A 125 -18.70 5.17 -8.38
N ARG A 126 -17.84 6.08 -7.88
CA ARG A 126 -16.39 5.86 -7.79
C ARG A 126 -16.02 4.71 -6.86
N THR A 127 -16.75 4.54 -5.77
CA THR A 127 -16.55 3.40 -4.87
C THR A 127 -16.93 2.08 -5.55
N GLN A 128 -18.01 2.04 -6.32
CA GLN A 128 -18.38 0.85 -7.09
C GLN A 128 -17.33 0.50 -8.17
N GLU A 129 -16.76 1.50 -8.85
CA GLU A 129 -15.65 1.29 -9.79
C GLU A 129 -14.41 0.71 -9.08
N LEU A 130 -14.08 1.23 -7.89
CA LEU A 130 -12.99 0.71 -7.06
C LEU A 130 -13.23 -0.74 -6.62
N GLU A 131 -14.44 -1.09 -6.18
CA GLU A 131 -14.82 -2.45 -5.81
C GLU A 131 -14.69 -3.42 -7.00
N ALA A 132 -15.15 -3.01 -8.18
CA ALA A 132 -15.00 -3.79 -9.40
C ALA A 132 -13.54 -4.00 -9.79
N PHE A 133 -12.71 -2.95 -9.69
CA PHE A 133 -11.28 -3.02 -9.91
C PHE A 133 -10.59 -3.97 -8.92
N ILE A 134 -10.87 -3.86 -7.62
CA ILE A 134 -10.36 -4.77 -6.60
C ILE A 134 -10.75 -6.21 -6.94
N THR A 135 -12.02 -6.46 -7.28
CA THR A 135 -12.52 -7.80 -7.65
C THR A 135 -11.72 -8.42 -8.79
N GLU A 136 -11.41 -7.64 -9.83
CA GLU A 136 -10.61 -8.09 -10.97
C GLU A 136 -9.17 -8.41 -10.55
N LYS A 137 -8.53 -7.48 -9.82
CA LYS A 137 -7.12 -7.65 -9.45
C LYS A 137 -6.89 -8.76 -8.44
N MET A 138 -7.82 -8.98 -7.52
CA MET A 138 -7.72 -10.09 -6.56
C MET A 138 -7.71 -11.47 -7.24
N LYS A 139 -8.30 -11.61 -8.44
CA LYS A 139 -8.28 -12.84 -9.23
C LYS A 139 -6.94 -13.08 -9.93
N THR A 140 -6.18 -12.02 -10.21
CA THR A 140 -5.01 -12.07 -11.10
C THR A 140 -3.68 -11.73 -10.42
N LYS A 141 -3.70 -11.19 -9.18
CA LYS A 141 -2.47 -10.74 -8.49
C LYS A 141 -1.50 -11.88 -8.10
N GLY A 142 -1.97 -13.13 -8.09
CA GLY A 142 -1.19 -14.24 -7.53
C GLY A 142 -0.88 -14.03 -6.05
N SER A 143 0.34 -14.38 -5.63
CA SER A 143 0.84 -14.15 -4.26
C SER A 143 1.45 -12.76 -4.04
N GLN A 144 1.44 -11.87 -5.04
CA GLN A 144 1.95 -10.50 -4.85
C GLN A 144 0.96 -9.66 -4.05
N ALA A 145 1.48 -8.73 -3.24
CA ALA A 145 0.64 -7.75 -2.56
C ALA A 145 -0.07 -6.85 -3.58
N LEU A 146 -1.32 -6.45 -3.30
CA LEU A 146 -2.03 -5.42 -4.05
C LEU A 146 -2.01 -4.13 -3.21
N ILE A 147 -1.35 -3.08 -3.70
CA ILE A 147 -1.21 -1.78 -3.02
C ILE A 147 -1.87 -0.71 -3.89
N LEU A 148 -2.85 -0.01 -3.32
CA LEU A 148 -3.64 1.03 -3.98
C LEU A 148 -3.37 2.39 -3.34
N VAL A 149 -2.68 3.28 -4.05
CA VAL A 149 -2.36 4.65 -3.57
C VAL A 149 -3.44 5.61 -4.04
N THR A 150 -4.19 6.17 -3.10
CA THR A 150 -5.36 7.01 -3.37
C THR A 150 -5.47 8.19 -2.40
N HIS A 151 -6.66 8.73 -2.20
CA HIS A 151 -6.98 9.92 -1.43
C HIS A 151 -7.83 9.60 -0.20
N HIS A 152 -7.87 10.52 0.77
CA HIS A 152 -8.67 10.32 1.98
C HIS A 152 -10.16 10.16 1.67
N VAL A 153 -10.71 10.91 0.70
CA VAL A 153 -12.14 10.82 0.33
C VAL A 153 -12.51 9.44 -0.20
N ASN A 154 -11.62 8.81 -0.99
CA ASN A 154 -11.84 7.46 -1.50
C ASN A 154 -11.82 6.43 -0.37
N ILE A 155 -10.85 6.55 0.54
CA ILE A 155 -10.74 5.65 1.69
C ILE A 155 -11.90 5.85 2.65
N PHE A 156 -12.27 7.12 2.93
CA PHE A 156 -13.41 7.43 3.79
C PHE A 156 -14.71 6.85 3.25
N GLU A 157 -15.02 7.04 1.97
CA GLU A 157 -16.24 6.48 1.37
C GLU A 157 -16.23 4.95 1.38
N TYR A 158 -15.06 4.32 1.14
CA TYR A 158 -14.93 2.88 1.09
C TYR A 158 -15.06 2.21 2.47
N MET A 159 -14.63 2.85 3.56
CA MET A 159 -14.53 2.23 4.89
C MET A 159 -15.12 3.03 6.06
N GLY A 160 -15.52 4.28 5.86
CA GLY A 160 -16.11 5.12 6.90
C GLY A 160 -15.12 5.80 7.85
N GLU A 161 -13.80 5.67 7.62
CA GLU A 161 -12.76 6.19 8.54
C GLU A 161 -11.85 7.21 7.88
N ASN A 162 -11.49 8.24 8.66
CA ASN A 162 -10.47 9.20 8.24
C ASN A 162 -9.08 8.70 8.62
N ILE A 163 -8.14 8.79 7.69
CA ILE A 163 -6.74 8.44 7.91
C ILE A 163 -5.81 9.60 7.60
N ALA A 164 -4.67 9.66 8.28
CA ALA A 164 -3.65 10.68 8.02
C ALA A 164 -2.89 10.41 6.72
N SER A 165 -2.14 11.42 6.23
CA SER A 165 -1.29 11.26 5.04
C SER A 165 -0.24 10.18 5.26
N GLY A 166 -0.15 9.22 4.35
CA GLY A 166 0.77 8.10 4.43
C GLY A 166 0.27 6.91 5.23
N ASP A 167 -0.86 7.04 5.94
CA ASP A 167 -1.46 5.91 6.64
C ASP A 167 -2.07 4.92 5.63
N MET A 168 -2.18 3.68 6.09
CA MET A 168 -2.62 2.55 5.28
C MET A 168 -3.81 1.84 5.93
N VAL A 169 -4.57 1.16 5.12
CA VAL A 169 -5.69 0.31 5.52
C VAL A 169 -5.48 -1.07 4.92
N LEU A 170 -5.30 -2.07 5.76
CA LEU A 170 -5.38 -3.46 5.35
C LEU A 170 -6.86 -3.86 5.35
N ALA A 171 -7.47 -3.89 4.18
CA ALA A 171 -8.87 -4.25 4.02
C ALA A 171 -9.02 -5.73 3.64
N LYS A 172 -9.84 -6.46 4.40
CA LYS A 172 -10.36 -7.76 3.97
C LYS A 172 -11.55 -7.51 3.06
N VAL A 173 -11.57 -8.16 1.90
CA VAL A 173 -12.62 -7.96 0.89
C VAL A 173 -13.36 -9.24 0.57
N ASP A 174 -14.61 -9.09 0.16
CA ASP A 174 -15.41 -10.21 -0.37
C ASP A 174 -15.15 -10.43 -1.88
N GLY A 175 -15.80 -11.45 -2.47
CA GLY A 175 -15.67 -11.76 -3.90
C GLY A 175 -16.19 -10.67 -4.85
N ARG A 176 -16.75 -9.57 -4.33
CA ARG A 176 -17.20 -8.39 -5.09
C ARG A 176 -16.33 -7.16 -4.81
N GLY A 177 -15.19 -7.33 -4.16
CA GLY A 177 -14.27 -6.24 -3.81
C GLY A 177 -14.78 -5.31 -2.71
N ARG A 178 -15.89 -5.64 -2.03
CA ARG A 178 -16.43 -4.85 -0.93
C ARG A 178 -15.69 -5.17 0.36
N MET A 179 -15.39 -4.15 1.13
CA MET A 179 -14.74 -4.32 2.42
C MET A 179 -15.65 -5.06 3.42
N VAL A 180 -15.11 -6.10 4.04
CA VAL A 180 -15.75 -6.91 5.09
C VAL A 180 -15.24 -6.51 6.47
N SER A 181 -13.94 -6.27 6.57
CA SER A 181 -13.29 -5.79 7.80
C SER A 181 -11.96 -5.11 7.43
N TYR A 182 -11.42 -4.33 8.35
CA TYR A 182 -10.16 -3.64 8.11
C TYR A 182 -9.29 -3.55 9.39
N LYS A 183 -8.02 -3.25 9.15
CA LYS A 183 -7.06 -2.85 10.18
C LYS A 183 -6.36 -1.57 9.72
N LEU A 184 -6.39 -0.55 10.56
CA LEU A 184 -5.59 0.66 10.35
C LEU A 184 -4.11 0.36 10.61
N ILE A 185 -3.26 0.86 9.73
CA ILE A 185 -1.81 0.76 9.85
C ILE A 185 -1.25 2.17 9.71
N PRO A 186 -0.90 2.81 10.84
CA PRO A 186 -0.23 4.11 10.79
C PRO A 186 1.07 4.03 9.99
N ARG A 187 1.40 5.11 9.28
CA ARG A 187 2.72 5.19 8.64
C ARG A 187 3.83 5.08 9.69
N PRO A 188 5.00 4.53 9.34
CA PRO A 188 6.18 4.59 10.18
C PRO A 188 6.62 6.05 10.38
N ASN A 189 7.20 6.33 11.53
CA ASN A 189 7.79 7.63 11.86
C ASN A 189 9.07 7.86 11.07
#